data_6f48cb34ada374c0eed6554445779546
#
_entry.id   6f48cb34ada374c0eed6554445779546
#
_cell.length_a   1.000
_cell.length_b   1.000
_cell.length_c   1.000
_cell.angle_alpha   90.00
_cell.angle_beta   90.00
_cell.angle_gamma   90.00
#
_symmetry.space_group_name_H-M   'P 1'
#
loop_
_entity.id
_entity.type
_entity.pdbx_description
1 polymer ?
#
loop_
_entity_poly.entity_id
_entity_poly.type
_entity_poly.pdbx_seq_one_letter_code
_entity_poly.pdbx_strand_id
1 'polypeptide(L)'
;MVGVLALQGGFGMHKVILDEIGVQSIFVKNEIDLLQTDALIIPGGESTTLSILIDRFKLRASILEYSKHKSIFGTCAGMIMLSTSKKLINKVKTLDIMSFSVMRNSWGTQVYSFEKKISLKKFNIPSFNAVFIRAPKVKSIGAGILNKESIDFKKNNSSNSDKEVIILEDNRHMACSFHPEIDGDTRVHEYFLNKYYYGKE
;
A
#
# COMPACT_ATOMS: atom_id res chain seq x y z
N MET A 1 -8.15 13.75 -10.64
CA MET A 1 -6.68 13.87 -10.46
C MET A 1 -6.22 12.93 -9.35
N VAL A 2 -5.08 12.25 -9.51
CA VAL A 2 -4.54 11.32 -8.49
C VAL A 2 -3.50 12.04 -7.63
N GLY A 3 -3.63 11.93 -6.31
CA GLY A 3 -2.65 12.43 -5.36
C GLY A 3 -1.60 11.37 -5.02
N VAL A 4 -0.34 11.77 -4.88
CA VAL A 4 0.73 10.93 -4.30
C VAL A 4 1.23 11.64 -3.05
N LEU A 5 1.08 11.01 -1.89
CA LEU A 5 1.52 11.58 -0.62
C LEU A 5 3.05 11.75 -0.60
N ALA A 6 3.52 12.98 -0.67
CA ALA A 6 4.93 13.33 -0.89
C ALA A 6 5.62 13.87 0.38
N LEU A 7 5.45 13.16 1.49
CA LEU A 7 6.10 13.51 2.76
C LEU A 7 7.46 12.82 2.93
N GLN A 8 7.56 11.56 2.47
CA GLN A 8 8.81 10.78 2.44
C GLN A 8 8.62 9.52 1.60
N GLY A 9 9.71 8.81 1.25
CA GLY A 9 9.69 7.52 0.53
C GLY A 9 9.61 7.63 -0.99
N GLY A 10 9.10 6.58 -1.63
CA GLY A 10 9.13 6.38 -3.09
C GLY A 10 8.10 7.18 -3.90
N PHE A 11 7.62 8.31 -3.41
CA PHE A 11 6.54 9.07 -4.07
C PHE A 11 6.85 9.50 -5.51
N GLY A 12 8.12 9.80 -5.82
CA GLY A 12 8.54 10.17 -7.17
C GLY A 12 8.35 9.05 -8.18
N MET A 13 8.61 7.80 -7.79
CA MET A 13 8.44 6.63 -8.67
C MET A 13 6.97 6.36 -8.98
N HIS A 14 6.08 6.49 -7.99
CA HIS A 14 4.64 6.41 -8.26
C HIS A 14 4.17 7.47 -9.26
N LYS A 15 4.73 8.69 -9.17
CA LYS A 15 4.41 9.73 -10.15
C LYS A 15 4.87 9.35 -11.56
N VAL A 16 6.07 8.77 -11.71
CA VAL A 16 6.56 8.29 -13.01
C VAL A 16 5.60 7.26 -13.60
N ILE A 17 5.15 6.27 -12.81
CA ILE A 17 4.16 5.28 -13.27
C ILE A 17 2.84 5.96 -13.69
N LEU A 18 2.34 6.92 -12.93
CA LEU A 18 1.11 7.63 -13.27
C LEU A 18 1.26 8.46 -14.55
N ASP A 19 2.41 9.09 -14.76
CA ASP A 19 2.72 9.83 -15.98
C ASP A 19 2.80 8.88 -17.21
N GLU A 20 3.37 7.67 -17.03
CA GLU A 20 3.44 6.64 -18.07
C GLU A 20 2.03 6.12 -18.46
N ILE A 21 1.14 5.96 -17.50
CA ILE A 21 -0.27 5.61 -17.74
C ILE A 21 -1.04 6.78 -18.39
N GLY A 22 -0.50 8.01 -18.37
CA GLY A 22 -1.16 9.21 -18.85
C GLY A 22 -2.19 9.81 -17.89
N VAL A 23 -2.04 9.57 -16.58
CA VAL A 23 -2.95 10.06 -15.55
C VAL A 23 -2.41 11.31 -14.90
N GLN A 24 -3.23 12.37 -14.88
CA GLN A 24 -2.86 13.60 -14.16
C GLN A 24 -2.70 13.34 -12.68
N SER A 25 -1.54 13.70 -12.13
CA SER A 25 -1.21 13.48 -10.73
C SER A 25 -0.49 14.68 -10.11
N ILE A 26 -0.66 14.85 -8.79
CA ILE A 26 0.03 15.87 -8.00
C ILE A 26 0.68 15.28 -6.76
N PHE A 27 1.71 15.93 -6.26
CA PHE A 27 2.28 15.64 -4.96
C PHE A 27 1.44 16.28 -3.85
N VAL A 28 0.93 15.45 -2.94
CA VAL A 28 0.17 15.90 -1.78
C VAL A 28 1.12 16.13 -0.61
N LYS A 29 1.24 17.37 -0.15
CA LYS A 29 2.08 17.78 0.98
C LYS A 29 1.27 18.44 2.10
N ASN A 30 0.05 18.87 1.81
CA ASN A 30 -0.85 19.55 2.73
C ASN A 30 -2.31 19.23 2.38
N GLU A 31 -3.25 19.73 3.17
CA GLU A 31 -4.68 19.49 2.99
C GLU A 31 -5.23 20.08 1.68
N ILE A 32 -4.74 21.26 1.26
CA ILE A 32 -5.18 21.89 0.02
C ILE A 32 -4.86 21.02 -1.19
N ASP A 33 -3.66 20.45 -1.23
CA ASP A 33 -3.27 19.50 -2.28
C ASP A 33 -4.18 18.26 -2.26
N LEU A 34 -4.46 17.71 -1.06
CA LEU A 34 -5.30 16.52 -0.89
C LEU A 34 -6.72 16.75 -1.43
N LEU A 35 -7.30 17.91 -1.16
CA LEU A 35 -8.66 18.26 -1.60
C LEU A 35 -8.81 18.35 -3.12
N GLN A 36 -7.73 18.57 -3.86
CA GLN A 36 -7.73 18.61 -5.32
C GLN A 36 -7.71 17.21 -5.96
N THR A 37 -7.63 16.14 -5.18
CA THR A 37 -7.47 14.78 -5.69
C THR A 37 -8.74 13.95 -5.53
N ASP A 38 -8.88 12.91 -6.35
CA ASP A 38 -10.01 11.98 -6.36
C ASP A 38 -9.61 10.56 -5.93
N ALA A 39 -8.31 10.28 -5.92
CA ALA A 39 -7.71 9.09 -5.35
C ALA A 39 -6.34 9.46 -4.76
N LEU A 40 -5.87 8.72 -3.76
CA LEU A 40 -4.60 8.97 -3.08
C LEU A 40 -3.73 7.71 -3.09
N ILE A 41 -2.46 7.86 -3.42
CA ILE A 41 -1.43 6.83 -3.21
C ILE A 41 -0.59 7.23 -1.99
N ILE A 42 -0.49 6.32 -1.01
CA ILE A 42 0.44 6.44 0.13
C ILE A 42 1.63 5.52 -0.14
N PRO A 43 2.80 6.07 -0.48
CA PRO A 43 3.94 5.31 -0.95
C PRO A 43 4.65 4.53 0.16
N GLY A 44 5.51 3.61 -0.27
CA GLY A 44 6.48 2.95 0.58
C GLY A 44 7.54 3.91 1.12
N GLY A 45 8.24 3.46 2.18
CA GLY A 45 9.28 4.23 2.86
C GLY A 45 9.43 3.78 4.31
N GLU A 46 9.83 4.68 5.22
CA GLU A 46 9.93 4.39 6.65
C GLU A 46 8.63 4.79 7.37
N SER A 47 7.88 3.80 7.86
CA SER A 47 6.52 3.99 8.40
C SER A 47 6.47 4.82 9.70
N THR A 48 7.52 4.81 10.53
CA THR A 48 7.57 5.66 11.74
C THR A 48 7.69 7.12 11.34
N THR A 49 8.61 7.43 10.43
CA THR A 49 8.79 8.76 9.87
C THR A 49 7.51 9.24 9.17
N LEU A 50 6.90 8.38 8.36
CA LEU A 50 5.64 8.71 7.67
C LEU A 50 4.53 9.06 8.67
N SER A 51 4.36 8.26 9.74
CA SER A 51 3.37 8.52 10.79
C SER A 51 3.60 9.87 11.48
N ILE A 52 4.87 10.19 11.82
CA ILE A 52 5.25 11.46 12.44
C ILE A 52 4.97 12.64 11.50
N LEU A 53 5.34 12.51 10.22
CA LEU A 53 5.15 13.57 9.22
C LEU A 53 3.66 13.83 8.94
N ILE A 54 2.83 12.79 8.85
CA ILE A 54 1.38 12.93 8.73
C ILE A 54 0.81 13.78 9.88
N ASP A 55 1.26 13.55 11.12
CA ASP A 55 0.82 14.33 12.27
C ASP A 55 1.42 15.75 12.26
N ARG A 56 2.71 15.90 11.94
CA ARG A 56 3.40 17.19 11.87
C ARG A 56 2.78 18.13 10.83
N PHE A 57 2.40 17.61 9.67
CA PHE A 57 1.75 18.37 8.61
C PHE A 57 0.22 18.45 8.78
N LYS A 58 -0.32 17.96 9.91
CA LYS A 58 -1.75 17.98 10.28
C LYS A 58 -2.66 17.29 9.25
N LEU A 59 -2.13 16.32 8.50
CA LEU A 59 -2.85 15.61 7.44
C LEU A 59 -3.71 14.45 7.95
N ARG A 60 -3.53 13.99 9.19
CA ARG A 60 -4.21 12.79 9.68
C ARG A 60 -5.73 12.90 9.62
N ALA A 61 -6.29 13.97 10.15
CA ALA A 61 -7.74 14.16 10.14
C ALA A 61 -8.28 14.28 8.71
N SER A 62 -7.60 15.03 7.86
CA SER A 62 -7.97 15.23 6.47
C SER A 62 -7.91 13.93 5.66
N ILE A 63 -6.88 13.07 5.86
CA ILE A 63 -6.79 11.75 5.22
C ILE A 63 -7.90 10.82 5.72
N LEU A 64 -8.21 10.83 7.01
CA LEU A 64 -9.30 10.03 7.57
C LEU A 64 -10.67 10.46 7.01
N GLU A 65 -10.93 11.74 6.91
CA GLU A 65 -12.17 12.23 6.29
C GLU A 65 -12.22 11.89 4.79
N TYR A 66 -11.12 12.11 4.08
CA TYR A 66 -10.95 11.75 2.68
C TYR A 66 -11.27 10.27 2.40
N SER A 67 -10.79 9.36 3.27
CA SER A 67 -10.96 7.92 3.11
C SER A 67 -12.43 7.46 3.17
N LYS A 68 -13.31 8.23 3.77
CA LYS A 68 -14.74 7.92 3.82
C LYS A 68 -15.43 8.04 2.45
N HIS A 69 -14.87 8.83 1.54
CA HIS A 69 -15.50 9.18 0.27
C HIS A 69 -14.63 8.86 -0.95
N LYS A 70 -13.31 8.82 -0.79
CA LYS A 70 -12.34 8.63 -1.88
C LYS A 70 -11.40 7.48 -1.59
N SER A 71 -10.84 6.92 -2.64
CA SER A 71 -10.05 5.69 -2.57
C SER A 71 -8.58 5.96 -2.25
N ILE A 72 -7.97 5.05 -1.49
CA ILE A 72 -6.56 5.13 -1.12
C ILE A 72 -5.87 3.82 -1.48
N PHE A 73 -4.69 3.92 -2.10
CA PHE A 73 -3.79 2.80 -2.33
C PHE A 73 -2.53 2.96 -1.48
N GLY A 74 -2.24 2.00 -0.61
CA GLY A 74 -1.06 1.99 0.26
C GLY A 74 -0.05 0.93 -0.14
N THR A 75 1.21 1.31 -0.42
CA THR A 75 2.29 0.37 -0.75
C THR A 75 3.30 0.29 0.39
N CYS A 76 3.73 -0.90 0.77
CA CYS A 76 4.73 -1.16 1.82
C CYS A 76 4.45 -0.37 3.13
N ALA A 77 5.11 0.76 3.38
CA ALA A 77 4.81 1.63 4.53
C ALA A 77 3.39 2.20 4.47
N GLY A 78 2.87 2.50 3.27
CA GLY A 78 1.48 2.90 3.07
C GLY A 78 0.50 1.81 3.50
N MET A 79 0.77 0.54 3.22
CA MET A 79 -0.02 -0.58 3.72
C MET A 79 -0.05 -0.60 5.26
N ILE A 80 1.10 -0.35 5.91
CA ILE A 80 1.15 -0.25 7.38
C ILE A 80 0.25 0.90 7.86
N MET A 81 0.28 2.04 7.18
CA MET A 81 -0.56 3.19 7.55
C MET A 81 -2.05 2.91 7.42
N LEU A 82 -2.49 2.15 6.41
CA LEU A 82 -3.90 1.79 6.22
C LEU A 82 -4.40 0.74 7.21
N SER A 83 -3.52 -0.05 7.82
CA SER A 83 -3.89 -1.15 8.71
C SER A 83 -4.53 -0.70 10.02
N THR A 84 -5.34 -1.59 10.59
CA THR A 84 -5.93 -1.42 11.91
C THR A 84 -4.93 -1.75 13.01
N SER A 85 -4.81 -0.87 14.01
CA SER A 85 -4.09 -1.17 15.24
C SER A 85 -4.66 -0.44 16.44
N LYS A 86 -5.10 -1.20 17.45
CA LYS A 86 -5.55 -0.65 18.75
C LYS A 86 -4.40 -0.06 19.58
N LYS A 87 -3.14 -0.36 19.23
CA LYS A 87 -1.92 0.11 19.91
C LYS A 87 -0.92 0.56 18.87
N LEU A 88 0.02 1.43 19.27
CA LEU A 88 1.14 1.81 18.41
C LEU A 88 1.91 0.57 17.96
N ILE A 89 2.03 0.35 16.66
CA ILE A 89 2.90 -0.70 16.10
C ILE A 89 4.33 -0.15 16.09
N ASN A 90 5.12 -0.47 17.13
CA ASN A 90 6.50 0.03 17.22
C ASN A 90 6.60 1.55 16.96
N LYS A 91 5.83 2.36 17.71
CA LYS A 91 5.73 3.83 17.59
C LYS A 91 5.00 4.35 16.34
N VAL A 92 4.44 3.49 15.50
CA VAL A 92 3.61 3.92 14.35
C VAL A 92 2.16 4.03 14.80
N LYS A 93 1.59 5.22 14.63
CA LYS A 93 0.15 5.46 14.74
C LYS A 93 -0.45 5.28 13.34
N THR A 94 -1.17 4.17 13.14
CA THR A 94 -1.85 3.86 11.86
C THR A 94 -3.03 4.81 11.61
N LEU A 95 -3.58 4.76 10.41
CA LEU A 95 -4.80 5.49 10.04
C LEU A 95 -6.07 4.68 10.33
N ASP A 96 -5.94 3.36 10.54
CA ASP A 96 -7.06 2.48 10.88
C ASP A 96 -8.22 2.52 9.85
N ILE A 97 -7.85 2.50 8.56
CA ILE A 97 -8.80 2.65 7.45
C ILE A 97 -9.30 1.29 6.96
N MET A 98 -8.41 0.29 6.89
CA MET A 98 -8.75 -1.05 6.37
C MET A 98 -8.67 -2.09 7.48
N SER A 99 -9.62 -3.05 7.49
CA SER A 99 -9.77 -4.06 8.54
C SER A 99 -8.75 -5.20 8.43
N PHE A 100 -7.46 -4.90 8.59
CA PHE A 100 -6.39 -5.90 8.71
C PHE A 100 -5.28 -5.38 9.62
N SER A 101 -4.51 -6.27 10.22
CA SER A 101 -3.35 -5.90 11.02
C SER A 101 -2.06 -6.43 10.42
N VAL A 102 -0.94 -5.76 10.70
CA VAL A 102 0.38 -6.12 10.18
C VAL A 102 1.42 -6.30 11.28
N MET A 103 2.44 -7.08 10.98
CA MET A 103 3.71 -7.12 11.70
C MET A 103 4.79 -6.46 10.85
N ARG A 104 5.61 -5.62 11.47
CA ARG A 104 6.77 -4.98 10.82
C ARG A 104 8.01 -5.87 10.97
N ASN A 105 8.93 -5.79 10.00
CA ASN A 105 10.24 -6.47 10.04
C ASN A 105 10.16 -7.98 10.33
N SER A 106 9.19 -8.67 9.75
CA SER A 106 8.84 -10.05 10.10
C SER A 106 9.36 -11.11 9.12
N TRP A 107 10.20 -10.72 8.14
CA TRP A 107 10.75 -11.65 7.13
C TRP A 107 12.03 -12.36 7.58
N GLY A 108 12.42 -12.21 8.86
CA GLY A 108 13.65 -12.76 9.43
C GLY A 108 14.87 -11.85 9.29
N THR A 109 15.96 -12.19 9.96
CA THR A 109 17.16 -11.35 10.04
C THR A 109 18.02 -11.35 8.77
N GLN A 110 17.77 -12.25 7.81
CA GLN A 110 18.63 -12.43 6.63
C GLN A 110 18.01 -11.99 5.29
N VAL A 111 16.71 -11.69 5.21
CA VAL A 111 16.08 -11.31 3.94
C VAL A 111 15.39 -9.96 4.08
N TYR A 112 16.16 -8.90 3.92
CA TYR A 112 15.63 -7.54 3.96
C TYR A 112 14.96 -7.12 2.64
N SER A 113 15.39 -7.71 1.50
CA SER A 113 14.88 -7.39 0.16
C SER A 113 15.00 -8.58 -0.76
N PHE A 114 13.98 -8.82 -1.58
CA PHE A 114 13.97 -9.85 -2.61
C PHE A 114 12.98 -9.50 -3.71
N GLU A 115 13.19 -10.07 -4.88
CA GLU A 115 12.25 -10.05 -5.99
C GLU A 115 11.60 -11.42 -6.15
N LYS A 116 10.34 -11.44 -6.54
CA LYS A 116 9.61 -12.68 -6.79
C LYS A 116 8.57 -12.48 -7.88
N LYS A 117 8.58 -13.39 -8.85
CA LYS A 117 7.48 -13.49 -9.81
C LYS A 117 6.26 -14.08 -9.10
N ILE A 118 5.17 -13.33 -9.08
CA ILE A 118 3.94 -13.66 -8.37
C ILE A 118 2.75 -13.71 -9.32
N SER A 119 1.66 -14.30 -8.88
CA SER A 119 0.38 -14.29 -9.58
C SER A 119 -0.65 -13.57 -8.75
N LEU A 120 -1.26 -12.53 -9.31
CA LEU A 120 -2.32 -11.74 -8.72
C LEU A 120 -3.62 -11.95 -9.51
N LYS A 121 -4.08 -13.21 -9.60
CA LYS A 121 -5.23 -13.60 -10.44
C LYS A 121 -6.51 -12.87 -10.10
N LYS A 122 -6.77 -12.64 -8.80
CA LYS A 122 -7.95 -11.90 -8.34
C LYS A 122 -7.90 -10.41 -8.68
N PHE A 123 -6.76 -9.93 -9.11
CA PHE A 123 -6.52 -8.56 -9.57
C PHE A 123 -6.30 -8.52 -11.10
N ASN A 124 -6.66 -9.60 -11.82
CA ASN A 124 -6.48 -9.73 -13.27
C ASN A 124 -5.04 -9.57 -13.76
N ILE A 125 -4.05 -9.84 -12.90
CA ILE A 125 -2.63 -9.78 -13.21
C ILE A 125 -2.02 -11.17 -13.00
N PRO A 126 -1.97 -12.02 -14.04
CA PRO A 126 -1.56 -13.43 -13.90
C PRO A 126 -0.06 -13.60 -13.59
N SER A 127 0.75 -12.60 -13.89
CA SER A 127 2.20 -12.61 -13.64
C SER A 127 2.69 -11.19 -13.42
N PHE A 128 3.39 -10.97 -12.30
CA PHE A 128 3.96 -9.68 -11.88
C PHE A 128 5.30 -9.91 -11.19
N ASN A 129 6.31 -9.08 -11.47
CA ASN A 129 7.59 -9.12 -10.76
C ASN A 129 7.53 -8.20 -9.53
N ALA A 130 7.30 -8.77 -8.36
CA ALA A 130 7.12 -8.00 -7.13
C ALA A 130 8.45 -7.80 -6.40
N VAL A 131 8.77 -6.56 -6.09
CA VAL A 131 9.95 -6.15 -5.32
C VAL A 131 9.55 -5.93 -3.86
N PHE A 132 10.12 -6.72 -2.96
CA PHE A 132 9.88 -6.65 -1.52
C PHE A 132 11.11 -6.03 -0.84
N ILE A 133 10.92 -4.94 -0.09
CA ILE A 133 11.97 -4.25 0.66
C ILE A 133 11.47 -4.06 2.08
N ARG A 134 12.01 -4.82 3.04
CA ARG A 134 11.57 -4.81 4.46
C ARG A 134 10.04 -4.83 4.62
N ALA A 135 9.40 -5.62 3.77
CA ALA A 135 7.95 -5.64 3.60
C ALA A 135 7.20 -5.98 4.90
N PRO A 136 6.02 -5.41 5.15
CA PRO A 136 5.17 -5.84 6.25
C PRO A 136 4.55 -7.21 5.94
N LYS A 137 4.24 -7.98 6.99
CA LYS A 137 3.43 -9.21 6.91
C LYS A 137 2.05 -8.96 7.49
N VAL A 138 1.02 -9.46 6.82
CA VAL A 138 -0.34 -9.43 7.34
C VAL A 138 -0.47 -10.44 8.48
N LYS A 139 -0.86 -9.97 9.66
CA LYS A 139 -1.06 -10.80 10.85
C LYS A 139 -2.48 -11.34 10.95
N SER A 140 -3.45 -10.51 10.67
CA SER A 140 -4.87 -10.86 10.72
C SER A 140 -5.66 -10.05 9.70
N ILE A 141 -6.77 -10.60 9.26
CA ILE A 141 -7.71 -9.99 8.32
C ILE A 141 -9.08 -10.01 8.99
N GLY A 142 -9.70 -8.85 9.08
CA GLY A 142 -11.05 -8.67 9.59
C GLY A 142 -12.11 -8.67 8.49
N ALA A 143 -13.33 -8.32 8.87
CA ALA A 143 -14.46 -8.21 7.95
C ALA A 143 -14.26 -7.05 6.95
N GLY A 144 -14.86 -7.17 5.78
CA GLY A 144 -14.83 -6.12 4.75
C GLY A 144 -13.70 -6.25 3.72
N ILE A 145 -12.71 -7.10 3.94
CA ILE A 145 -11.70 -7.42 2.91
C ILE A 145 -12.32 -8.34 1.88
N LEU A 146 -12.41 -7.88 0.63
CA LEU A 146 -13.08 -8.59 -0.46
C LEU A 146 -12.15 -9.54 -1.20
N ASN A 147 -10.97 -9.04 -1.59
CA ASN A 147 -9.98 -9.82 -2.33
C ASN A 147 -8.61 -9.74 -1.66
N LYS A 148 -7.86 -10.82 -1.79
CA LYS A 148 -6.45 -10.91 -1.36
C LYS A 148 -5.72 -11.96 -2.17
N GLU A 149 -4.43 -11.76 -2.37
CA GLU A 149 -3.50 -12.76 -2.89
C GLU A 149 -2.36 -12.99 -1.93
N SER A 150 -1.84 -14.22 -1.97
CA SER A 150 -0.78 -14.69 -1.07
C SER A 150 0.32 -15.37 -1.86
N ILE A 151 1.52 -15.37 -1.31
CA ILE A 151 2.65 -16.15 -1.82
C ILE A 151 3.08 -17.19 -0.80
N ASP A 152 3.61 -18.31 -1.29
CA ASP A 152 4.28 -19.28 -0.45
C ASP A 152 5.67 -18.75 -0.08
N PHE A 153 5.95 -18.72 1.21
CA PHE A 153 7.25 -18.34 1.75
C PHE A 153 7.81 -19.48 2.60
N LYS A 154 8.96 -20.03 2.17
CA LYS A 154 9.65 -21.05 2.96
C LYS A 154 10.44 -20.40 4.08
N LYS A 155 10.15 -20.70 5.33
CA LYS A 155 11.09 -20.42 6.43
C LYS A 155 12.33 -21.31 6.27
N ASN A 156 13.51 -20.71 6.45
CA ASN A 156 14.75 -21.50 6.51
C ASN A 156 14.56 -22.66 7.51
N ASN A 157 14.78 -23.90 7.06
CA ASN A 157 14.72 -25.16 7.81
C ASN A 157 13.33 -25.67 8.21
N SER A 158 12.22 -25.25 7.61
CA SER A 158 10.93 -25.92 7.81
C SER A 158 10.40 -26.51 6.50
N SER A 159 9.83 -27.70 6.58
CA SER A 159 9.12 -28.35 5.47
C SER A 159 7.78 -27.68 5.15
N ASN A 160 7.29 -26.81 6.03
CA ASN A 160 6.03 -26.10 5.86
C ASN A 160 6.26 -24.71 5.24
N SER A 161 5.57 -24.42 4.15
CA SER A 161 5.46 -23.08 3.60
C SER A 161 4.33 -22.32 4.30
N ASP A 162 4.64 -21.15 4.86
CA ASP A 162 3.60 -20.24 5.34
C ASP A 162 3.06 -19.42 4.14
N LYS A 163 1.74 -19.31 4.02
CA LYS A 163 1.13 -18.41 3.04
C LYS A 163 1.09 -16.98 3.60
N GLU A 164 1.77 -16.07 2.93
CA GLU A 164 1.82 -14.66 3.32
C GLU A 164 0.96 -13.82 2.37
N VAL A 165 -0.03 -13.12 2.90
CA VAL A 165 -0.84 -12.18 2.13
C VAL A 165 0.01 -10.97 1.73
N ILE A 166 0.05 -10.67 0.44
CA ILE A 166 0.90 -9.64 -0.13
C ILE A 166 0.15 -8.45 -0.73
N ILE A 167 -1.12 -8.63 -1.06
CA ILE A 167 -2.02 -7.59 -1.55
C ILE A 167 -3.43 -7.91 -1.05
N LEU A 168 -4.19 -6.90 -0.72
CA LEU A 168 -5.58 -7.01 -0.31
C LEU A 168 -6.35 -5.72 -0.66
N GLU A 169 -7.65 -5.86 -0.78
CA GLU A 169 -8.55 -4.75 -1.06
C GLU A 169 -9.89 -4.91 -0.33
N ASP A 170 -10.54 -3.80 -0.08
CA ASP A 170 -11.93 -3.71 0.35
C ASP A 170 -12.79 -2.99 -0.71
N ASN A 171 -13.97 -2.52 -0.34
CA ASN A 171 -14.88 -1.81 -1.26
C ASN A 171 -14.31 -0.50 -1.80
N ARG A 172 -13.28 0.07 -1.17
CA ARG A 172 -12.79 1.43 -1.48
C ARG A 172 -11.27 1.54 -1.55
N HIS A 173 -10.55 0.70 -0.84
CA HIS A 173 -9.12 0.86 -0.64
C HIS A 173 -8.37 -0.39 -1.07
N MET A 174 -7.10 -0.20 -1.41
CA MET A 174 -6.18 -1.27 -1.76
C MET A 174 -4.86 -1.10 -1.00
N ALA A 175 -4.24 -2.22 -0.61
CA ALA A 175 -2.93 -2.20 0.02
C ALA A 175 -2.08 -3.38 -0.43
N CYS A 176 -0.77 -3.16 -0.66
CA CYS A 176 0.18 -4.22 -0.96
C CYS A 176 1.47 -4.07 -0.14
N SER A 177 2.11 -5.20 0.14
CA SER A 177 3.35 -5.23 0.93
C SER A 177 4.62 -5.00 0.10
N PHE A 178 4.53 -5.10 -1.21
CA PHE A 178 5.62 -4.91 -2.17
C PHE A 178 5.60 -3.51 -2.78
N HIS A 179 6.58 -3.23 -3.61
CA HIS A 179 6.79 -1.96 -4.30
C HIS A 179 6.45 -2.10 -5.79
N PRO A 180 5.19 -1.86 -6.20
CA PRO A 180 4.77 -1.97 -7.60
C PRO A 180 5.33 -0.84 -8.48
N GLU A 181 5.92 0.18 -7.88
CA GLU A 181 6.49 1.34 -8.56
C GLU A 181 7.92 1.13 -9.04
N ILE A 182 8.59 0.03 -8.65
CA ILE A 182 10.04 -0.13 -8.92
C ILE A 182 10.32 -0.77 -10.28
N ASP A 183 9.53 -1.76 -10.68
CA ASP A 183 9.81 -2.58 -11.88
C ASP A 183 9.28 -1.97 -13.20
N GLY A 184 8.67 -0.79 -13.15
CA GLY A 184 8.06 -0.14 -14.31
C GLY A 184 6.78 -0.82 -14.84
N ASP A 185 6.28 -1.86 -14.19
CA ASP A 185 5.04 -2.54 -14.56
C ASP A 185 3.83 -1.76 -14.02
N THR A 186 3.08 -1.14 -14.92
CA THR A 186 1.97 -0.24 -14.59
C THR A 186 0.72 -0.95 -14.08
N ARG A 187 0.57 -2.26 -14.32
CA ARG A 187 -0.69 -3.01 -14.18
C ARG A 187 -1.32 -2.98 -12.78
N VAL A 188 -0.54 -2.91 -11.71
CA VAL A 188 -1.09 -2.80 -10.35
C VAL A 188 -1.70 -1.41 -10.13
N HIS A 189 -1.06 -0.35 -10.66
CA HIS A 189 -1.62 1.00 -10.64
C HIS A 189 -2.85 1.12 -11.54
N GLU A 190 -2.79 0.56 -12.74
CA GLU A 190 -3.93 0.52 -13.66
C GLU A 190 -5.14 -0.20 -13.06
N TYR A 191 -4.93 -1.32 -12.36
CA TYR A 191 -6.00 -2.01 -11.65
C TYR A 191 -6.65 -1.10 -10.61
N PHE A 192 -5.85 -0.45 -9.76
CA PHE A 192 -6.37 0.50 -8.76
C PHE A 192 -7.15 1.65 -9.42
N LEU A 193 -6.59 2.23 -10.48
CA LEU A 193 -7.22 3.34 -11.19
C LEU A 193 -8.52 2.91 -11.88
N ASN A 194 -8.52 1.80 -12.58
CA ASN A 194 -9.70 1.30 -13.28
C ASN A 194 -10.86 1.05 -12.32
N LYS A 195 -10.58 0.36 -11.22
CA LYS A 195 -11.61 0.00 -10.25
C LYS A 195 -12.10 1.18 -9.40
N TYR A 196 -11.18 1.99 -8.89
CA TYR A 196 -11.50 2.93 -7.83
C TYR A 196 -11.49 4.40 -8.25
N TYR A 197 -10.80 4.75 -9.32
CA TYR A 197 -10.75 6.12 -9.81
C TYR A 197 -11.68 6.34 -10.99
N TYR A 198 -11.71 5.41 -11.95
CA TYR A 198 -12.61 5.50 -13.10
C TYR A 198 -13.95 4.80 -12.88
N GLY A 199 -14.10 3.96 -11.84
CA GLY A 199 -15.30 3.17 -11.57
C GLY A 199 -15.62 2.17 -12.68
N LYS A 200 -14.61 1.61 -13.34
CA LYS A 200 -14.74 0.57 -14.35
C LYS A 200 -14.67 -0.79 -13.66
N GLU A 201 -15.75 -1.56 -13.67
CA GLU A 201 -15.79 -2.95 -13.22
C GLU A 201 -15.03 -3.88 -14.19
#